data_f752190a7d7a2dcf126ed0372ec2eab8
#
_entry.id   f752190a7d7a2dcf126ed0372ec2eab8
#
_cell.length_a   1.000
_cell.length_b   1.000
_cell.length_c   1.000
_cell.angle_alpha   90.00
_cell.angle_beta   90.00
_cell.angle_gamma   90.00
#
_symmetry.space_group_name_H-M   'P 1'
#
loop_
_entity.id
_entity.type
_entity.pdbx_description
1 polymer ?
#
loop_
_entity_poly.entity_id
_entity_poly.type
_entity_poly.pdbx_seq_one_letter_code
_entity_poly.pdbx_strand_id
1 'polypeptide(L)'
;IEGTPGLVDFVGPIGTLLAVAILPYLYTYFYLGNTEDPTLLIAEAFVLAVLAGLGLALFKGMEFQEAIDGFIDGCKGVTIGAIILALAVSLKEVADAMGTAEYVVASVGEAIPPAVLPGLLVVLCLIIAFSTGTSWGTYAVVFPVALPLAWSVSQDPLFITLCFGAVVGGSVYGDQCSPISDTTVLSSLATGADLMDHVNTQLPLASVAGGLAIVLYTVLVVLLV
;
A
#
# COMPACT_ATOMS: atom_id res chain seq x y z
N ILE A 1 3.53 3.34 -31.97
CA ILE A 1 2.95 4.60 -31.45
C ILE A 1 3.79 5.73 -32.06
N GLU A 2 3.25 6.52 -33.00
CA GLU A 2 3.95 7.67 -33.62
C GLU A 2 4.00 8.92 -32.72
N GLY A 3 3.60 8.81 -31.44
CA GLY A 3 3.63 9.91 -30.50
C GLY A 3 4.71 9.75 -29.44
N THR A 4 5.62 10.70 -29.35
CA THR A 4 6.53 10.77 -28.19
C THR A 4 5.71 10.96 -26.92
N PRO A 5 5.91 10.12 -25.89
CA PRO A 5 5.24 10.30 -24.61
C PRO A 5 5.55 11.69 -24.04
N GLY A 6 4.51 12.47 -23.78
CA GLY A 6 4.62 13.84 -23.27
C GLY A 6 4.20 13.93 -21.80
N LEU A 7 4.59 15.03 -21.16
CA LEU A 7 4.20 15.31 -19.79
C LEU A 7 2.66 15.26 -19.57
N VAL A 8 1.90 15.63 -20.60
CA VAL A 8 0.42 15.64 -20.57
C VAL A 8 -0.16 14.24 -20.38
N ASP A 9 0.50 13.19 -20.90
CA ASP A 9 0.03 11.80 -20.78
C ASP A 9 0.10 11.28 -19.34
N PHE A 10 1.01 11.83 -18.57
CA PHE A 10 1.15 11.53 -17.15
C PHE A 10 0.30 12.46 -16.29
N VAL A 11 0.44 13.78 -16.51
CA VAL A 11 -0.22 14.81 -15.68
C VAL A 11 -1.74 14.82 -15.90
N GLY A 12 -2.23 14.52 -17.11
CA GLY A 12 -3.66 14.54 -17.42
C GLY A 12 -4.46 13.57 -16.55
N PRO A 13 -4.23 12.25 -16.64
CA PRO A 13 -4.96 11.27 -15.84
C PRO A 13 -4.75 11.46 -14.32
N ILE A 14 -3.52 11.66 -13.87
CA ILE A 14 -3.21 11.85 -12.45
C ILE A 14 -3.77 13.17 -11.93
N GLY A 15 -3.67 14.24 -12.70
CA GLY A 15 -4.27 15.53 -12.34
C GLY A 15 -5.79 15.44 -12.23
N THR A 16 -6.44 14.69 -13.12
CA THR A 16 -7.89 14.43 -13.05
C THR A 16 -8.23 13.64 -11.78
N LEU A 17 -7.47 12.61 -11.46
CA LEU A 17 -7.65 11.81 -10.24
C LEU A 17 -7.57 12.70 -8.99
N LEU A 18 -6.50 13.48 -8.87
CA LEU A 18 -6.28 14.35 -7.72
C LEU A 18 -7.35 15.47 -7.64
N ALA A 19 -7.69 16.08 -8.77
CA ALA A 19 -8.69 17.14 -8.82
C ALA A 19 -10.07 16.62 -8.38
N VAL A 20 -10.52 15.49 -8.93
CA VAL A 20 -11.83 14.93 -8.59
C VAL A 20 -11.87 14.37 -7.17
N ALA A 21 -10.78 13.80 -6.65
CA ALA A 21 -10.74 13.33 -5.29
C ALA A 21 -10.72 14.47 -4.25
N ILE A 22 -9.96 15.54 -4.54
CA ILE A 22 -9.63 16.55 -3.54
C ILE A 22 -10.52 17.81 -3.63
N LEU A 23 -10.87 18.29 -4.85
CA LEU A 23 -11.62 19.54 -4.99
C LEU A 23 -13.01 19.52 -4.32
N PRO A 24 -13.82 18.46 -4.42
CA PRO A 24 -15.09 18.37 -3.71
C PRO A 24 -14.92 18.42 -2.19
N TYR A 25 -13.90 17.73 -1.68
CA TYR A 25 -13.52 17.79 -0.27
C TYR A 25 -13.19 19.22 0.18
N LEU A 26 -12.29 19.90 -0.54
CA LEU A 26 -11.92 21.29 -0.23
C LEU A 26 -13.11 22.24 -0.36
N TYR A 27 -13.96 22.06 -1.37
CA TYR A 27 -15.17 22.85 -1.54
C TYR A 27 -16.13 22.69 -0.35
N THR A 28 -16.39 21.45 0.08
CA THR A 28 -17.24 21.15 1.23
C THR A 28 -16.65 21.75 2.51
N TYR A 29 -15.36 21.60 2.71
CA TYR A 29 -14.66 22.09 3.90
C TYR A 29 -14.66 23.63 3.99
N PHE A 30 -14.31 24.33 2.89
CA PHE A 30 -14.14 25.79 2.92
C PHE A 30 -15.44 26.59 2.71
N TYR A 31 -16.38 26.08 1.91
CA TYR A 31 -17.58 26.85 1.53
C TYR A 31 -18.85 26.39 2.22
N LEU A 32 -19.00 25.11 2.51
CA LEU A 32 -20.23 24.59 3.14
C LEU A 32 -20.10 24.50 4.67
N GLY A 33 -18.90 24.66 5.22
CA GLY A 33 -18.67 24.60 6.68
C GLY A 33 -19.04 23.25 7.31
N ASN A 34 -19.26 22.22 6.50
CA ASN A 34 -19.71 20.92 6.95
C ASN A 34 -18.48 20.06 7.22
N THR A 35 -18.12 19.95 8.51
CA THR A 35 -16.93 19.20 8.94
C THR A 35 -17.26 17.75 9.33
N GLU A 36 -18.54 17.35 9.27
CA GLU A 36 -18.92 16.08 9.88
C GLU A 36 -18.62 14.86 9.02
N ASP A 37 -18.55 14.93 7.69
CA ASP A 37 -18.03 13.83 6.84
C ASP A 37 -17.75 14.33 5.40
N PRO A 38 -16.62 14.94 5.13
CA PRO A 38 -16.25 15.28 3.76
C PRO A 38 -15.91 13.98 3.02
N THR A 39 -16.82 13.51 2.19
CA THR A 39 -16.62 12.32 1.36
C THR A 39 -15.57 12.59 0.28
N LEU A 40 -14.46 11.89 0.34
CA LEU A 40 -13.53 11.82 -0.77
C LEU A 40 -14.16 10.97 -1.88
N LEU A 41 -14.33 11.55 -3.07
CA LEU A 41 -14.87 10.85 -4.25
C LEU A 41 -13.77 9.99 -4.91
N ILE A 42 -13.25 9.00 -4.19
CA ILE A 42 -12.09 8.22 -4.63
C ILE A 42 -12.45 7.31 -5.81
N ALA A 43 -13.56 6.58 -5.73
CA ALA A 43 -13.97 5.67 -6.80
C ALA A 43 -14.28 6.43 -8.11
N GLU A 44 -15.00 7.55 -8.00
CA GLU A 44 -15.32 8.43 -9.13
C GLU A 44 -14.05 9.05 -9.72
N ALA A 45 -13.10 9.44 -8.89
CA ALA A 45 -11.82 9.98 -9.31
C ALA A 45 -11.01 8.97 -10.14
N PHE A 46 -10.97 7.71 -9.73
CA PHE A 46 -10.32 6.65 -10.53
C PHE A 46 -11.01 6.43 -11.87
N VAL A 47 -12.34 6.36 -11.89
CA VAL A 47 -13.11 6.18 -13.15
C VAL A 47 -12.84 7.33 -14.11
N LEU A 48 -12.92 8.58 -13.63
CA LEU A 48 -12.66 9.76 -14.47
C LEU A 48 -11.20 9.87 -14.92
N ALA A 49 -10.25 9.48 -14.08
CA ALA A 49 -8.84 9.42 -14.48
C ALA A 49 -8.57 8.40 -15.60
N VAL A 50 -9.20 7.20 -15.52
CA VAL A 50 -9.12 6.20 -16.58
C VAL A 50 -9.75 6.74 -17.88
N LEU A 51 -10.94 7.35 -17.80
CA LEU A 51 -11.59 7.95 -18.98
C LEU A 51 -10.75 9.08 -19.58
N ALA A 52 -10.11 9.91 -18.75
CA ALA A 52 -9.20 10.95 -19.21
C ALA A 52 -7.97 10.36 -19.92
N GLY A 53 -7.39 9.27 -19.38
CA GLY A 53 -6.27 8.56 -19.99
C GLY A 53 -6.62 7.97 -21.34
N LEU A 54 -7.74 7.25 -21.41
CA LEU A 54 -8.26 6.68 -22.66
C LEU A 54 -8.59 7.79 -23.69
N GLY A 55 -9.23 8.87 -23.24
CA GLY A 55 -9.54 10.02 -24.09
C GLY A 55 -8.28 10.68 -24.68
N LEU A 56 -7.23 10.86 -23.87
CA LEU A 56 -5.94 11.38 -24.33
C LEU A 56 -5.25 10.44 -25.32
N ALA A 57 -5.29 9.14 -25.08
CA ALA A 57 -4.72 8.14 -25.96
C ALA A 57 -5.39 8.18 -27.36
N LEU A 58 -6.71 8.20 -27.39
CA LEU A 58 -7.50 8.31 -28.62
C LEU A 58 -7.27 9.67 -29.33
N PHE A 59 -7.21 10.75 -28.59
CA PHE A 59 -6.96 12.09 -29.14
C PHE A 59 -5.58 12.20 -29.78
N LYS A 60 -4.59 11.46 -29.28
CA LYS A 60 -3.24 11.35 -29.85
C LYS A 60 -3.12 10.38 -31.01
N GLY A 61 -4.22 9.78 -31.46
CA GLY A 61 -4.27 8.91 -32.62
C GLY A 61 -4.02 7.42 -32.33
N MET A 62 -4.06 6.99 -31.06
CA MET A 62 -4.07 5.57 -30.72
C MET A 62 -5.35 4.92 -31.24
N GLU A 63 -5.26 3.73 -31.81
CA GLU A 63 -6.45 3.00 -32.21
C GLU A 63 -7.30 2.61 -31.01
N PHE A 64 -8.63 2.66 -31.17
CA PHE A 64 -9.57 2.35 -30.08
C PHE A 64 -9.32 0.95 -29.49
N GLN A 65 -9.05 -0.03 -30.34
CA GLN A 65 -8.79 -1.40 -29.93
C GLN A 65 -7.52 -1.47 -29.06
N GLU A 66 -6.46 -0.78 -29.46
CA GLU A 66 -5.18 -0.74 -28.73
C GLU A 66 -5.35 -0.07 -27.34
N ALA A 67 -6.13 1.02 -27.27
CA ALA A 67 -6.43 1.69 -26.01
C ALA A 67 -7.23 0.79 -25.05
N ILE A 68 -8.20 0.06 -25.56
CA ILE A 68 -9.00 -0.88 -24.77
C ILE A 68 -8.18 -2.10 -24.33
N ASP A 69 -7.34 -2.64 -25.20
CA ASP A 69 -6.46 -3.75 -24.86
C ASP A 69 -5.49 -3.36 -23.73
N GLY A 70 -4.92 -2.15 -23.79
CA GLY A 70 -4.08 -1.60 -22.73
C GLY A 70 -4.84 -1.46 -21.37
N PHE A 71 -6.10 -1.02 -21.41
CA PHE A 71 -6.94 -0.96 -20.24
C PHE A 71 -7.22 -2.36 -19.66
N ILE A 72 -7.55 -3.33 -20.52
CA ILE A 72 -7.81 -4.72 -20.12
C ILE A 72 -6.54 -5.33 -19.49
N ASP A 73 -5.37 -5.07 -20.06
CA ASP A 73 -4.11 -5.58 -19.51
C ASP A 73 -3.81 -4.95 -18.14
N GLY A 74 -4.10 -3.67 -17.96
CA GLY A 74 -4.08 -3.03 -16.65
C GLY A 74 -5.01 -3.72 -15.64
N CYS A 75 -6.25 -4.03 -16.03
CA CYS A 75 -7.21 -4.76 -15.21
C CYS A 75 -6.71 -6.17 -14.82
N LYS A 76 -6.08 -6.89 -15.75
CA LYS A 76 -5.48 -8.20 -15.47
C LYS A 76 -4.39 -8.09 -14.39
N GLY A 77 -3.55 -7.04 -14.48
CA GLY A 77 -2.48 -6.80 -13.51
C GLY A 77 -2.99 -6.64 -12.07
N VAL A 78 -4.11 -5.95 -11.87
CA VAL A 78 -4.68 -5.75 -10.51
C VAL A 78 -5.59 -6.88 -10.04
N THR A 79 -5.97 -7.83 -10.90
CA THR A 79 -6.86 -8.95 -10.55
C THR A 79 -6.27 -9.82 -9.44
N ILE A 80 -4.97 -10.05 -9.45
CA ILE A 80 -4.28 -10.82 -8.41
C ILE A 80 -4.43 -10.13 -7.04
N GLY A 81 -4.25 -8.81 -6.98
CA GLY A 81 -4.47 -8.03 -5.76
C GLY A 81 -5.90 -8.16 -5.22
N ALA A 82 -6.90 -8.10 -6.10
CA ALA A 82 -8.31 -8.30 -5.72
C ALA A 82 -8.59 -9.70 -5.16
N ILE A 83 -8.00 -10.74 -5.76
CA ILE A 83 -8.10 -12.12 -5.27
C ILE A 83 -7.45 -12.25 -3.89
N ILE A 84 -6.25 -11.70 -3.70
CA ILE A 84 -5.56 -11.70 -2.42
C ILE A 84 -6.39 -11.03 -1.34
N LEU A 85 -6.98 -9.86 -1.63
CA LEU A 85 -7.86 -9.16 -0.68
C LEU A 85 -9.10 -9.98 -0.32
N ALA A 86 -9.74 -10.64 -1.29
CA ALA A 86 -10.87 -11.51 -1.02
C ALA A 86 -10.49 -12.69 -0.10
N LEU A 87 -9.34 -13.31 -0.34
CA LEU A 87 -8.80 -14.38 0.51
C LEU A 87 -8.40 -13.85 1.89
N ALA A 88 -7.89 -12.61 1.98
CA ALA A 88 -7.56 -11.96 3.25
C ALA A 88 -8.79 -11.77 4.15
N VAL A 89 -9.92 -11.35 3.58
CA VAL A 89 -11.19 -11.25 4.31
C VAL A 89 -11.62 -12.63 4.83
N SER A 90 -11.52 -13.66 3.98
CA SER A 90 -11.84 -15.02 4.40
C SER A 90 -10.93 -15.54 5.50
N LEU A 91 -9.62 -15.24 5.42
CA LEU A 91 -8.65 -15.59 6.47
C LEU A 91 -8.97 -14.87 7.78
N LYS A 92 -9.32 -13.59 7.71
CA LYS A 92 -9.74 -12.81 8.89
C LYS A 92 -10.95 -13.46 9.57
N GLU A 93 -12.01 -13.80 8.82
CA GLU A 93 -13.20 -14.45 9.38
C GLU A 93 -12.88 -15.79 10.05
N VAL A 94 -11.99 -16.59 9.47
CA VAL A 94 -11.52 -17.85 10.08
C VAL A 94 -10.71 -17.57 11.35
N ALA A 95 -9.80 -16.61 11.31
CA ALA A 95 -8.99 -16.25 12.47
C ALA A 95 -9.83 -15.73 13.64
N ASP A 96 -10.84 -14.91 13.35
CA ASP A 96 -11.81 -14.41 14.36
C ASP A 96 -12.63 -15.58 14.94
N ALA A 97 -13.12 -16.48 14.10
CA ALA A 97 -13.87 -17.66 14.55
C ALA A 97 -13.04 -18.64 15.42
N MET A 98 -11.74 -18.66 15.21
CA MET A 98 -10.79 -19.47 16.00
C MET A 98 -10.33 -18.79 17.28
N GLY A 99 -10.67 -17.52 17.53
CA GLY A 99 -10.17 -16.75 18.65
C GLY A 99 -8.66 -16.48 18.57
N THR A 100 -8.12 -16.35 17.34
CA THR A 100 -6.67 -16.18 17.12
C THR A 100 -6.16 -14.89 17.77
N ALA A 101 -6.92 -13.80 17.62
CA ALA A 101 -6.53 -12.50 18.17
C ALA A 101 -6.49 -12.55 19.71
N GLU A 102 -7.51 -13.13 20.34
CA GLU A 102 -7.60 -13.31 21.79
C GLU A 102 -6.48 -14.18 22.32
N TYR A 103 -6.15 -15.27 21.61
CA TYR A 103 -5.04 -16.14 21.99
C TYR A 103 -3.70 -15.41 21.93
N VAL A 104 -3.43 -14.65 20.85
CA VAL A 104 -2.19 -13.87 20.69
C VAL A 104 -2.10 -12.81 21.80
N VAL A 105 -3.18 -12.08 22.03
CA VAL A 105 -3.25 -11.06 23.09
C VAL A 105 -2.98 -11.67 24.46
N ALA A 106 -3.61 -12.78 24.79
CA ALA A 106 -3.42 -13.45 26.09
C ALA A 106 -1.99 -14.02 26.25
N SER A 107 -1.37 -14.45 25.13
CA SER A 107 -0.04 -15.08 25.18
C SER A 107 1.11 -14.07 25.20
N VAL A 108 0.95 -12.89 24.58
CA VAL A 108 2.06 -11.97 24.29
C VAL A 108 1.75 -10.52 24.66
N GLY A 109 0.47 -10.15 24.81
CA GLY A 109 0.06 -8.75 25.00
C GLY A 109 0.67 -8.07 26.22
N GLU A 110 0.79 -8.77 27.33
CA GLU A 110 1.41 -8.24 28.56
C GLU A 110 2.95 -8.26 28.52
N ALA A 111 3.55 -9.04 27.61
CA ALA A 111 5.00 -9.20 27.56
C ALA A 111 5.68 -8.16 26.65
N ILE A 112 4.95 -7.51 25.74
CA ILE A 112 5.52 -6.56 24.78
C ILE A 112 5.34 -5.12 25.27
N PRO A 113 6.44 -4.40 25.55
CA PRO A 113 6.35 -2.97 25.87
C PRO A 113 5.77 -2.20 24.67
N PRO A 114 4.88 -1.21 24.88
CA PRO A 114 4.29 -0.41 23.80
C PRO A 114 5.35 0.18 22.83
N ALA A 115 6.47 0.66 23.38
CA ALA A 115 7.56 1.24 22.60
C ALA A 115 8.18 0.29 21.57
N VAL A 116 8.12 -1.01 21.79
CA VAL A 116 8.79 -2.01 20.92
C VAL A 116 7.85 -2.55 19.84
N LEU A 117 6.54 -2.54 20.09
CA LEU A 117 5.58 -3.21 19.20
C LEU A 117 5.61 -2.71 17.76
N PRO A 118 5.57 -1.40 17.43
CA PRO A 118 5.61 -0.98 16.04
C PRO A 118 6.91 -1.37 15.34
N GLY A 119 8.05 -1.26 16.02
CA GLY A 119 9.34 -1.71 15.49
C GLY A 119 9.38 -3.21 15.20
N LEU A 120 8.80 -4.03 16.09
CA LEU A 120 8.65 -5.47 15.89
C LEU A 120 7.76 -5.80 14.69
N LEU A 121 6.65 -5.06 14.52
CA LEU A 121 5.78 -5.19 13.35
C LEU A 121 6.51 -4.86 12.04
N VAL A 122 7.36 -3.82 12.03
CA VAL A 122 8.22 -3.55 10.85
C VAL A 122 9.09 -4.76 10.56
N VAL A 123 9.84 -5.29 11.54
CA VAL A 123 10.73 -6.45 11.33
C VAL A 123 9.97 -7.65 10.78
N LEU A 124 8.82 -7.96 11.36
CA LEU A 124 7.96 -9.06 10.90
C LEU A 124 7.54 -8.86 9.44
N CYS A 125 7.08 -7.65 9.10
CA CYS A 125 6.69 -7.32 7.74
C CYS A 125 7.85 -7.38 6.75
N LEU A 126 9.06 -6.92 7.12
CA LEU A 126 10.25 -7.02 6.28
C LEU A 126 10.53 -8.48 5.88
N ILE A 127 10.47 -9.40 6.86
CA ILE A 127 10.73 -10.83 6.63
C ILE A 127 9.65 -11.45 5.74
N ILE A 128 8.37 -11.22 6.06
CA ILE A 128 7.25 -11.79 5.30
C ILE A 128 7.23 -11.23 3.88
N ALA A 129 7.33 -9.91 3.74
CA ALA A 129 7.27 -9.24 2.44
C ALA A 129 8.43 -9.65 1.52
N PHE A 130 9.64 -9.76 2.05
CA PHE A 130 10.78 -10.26 1.27
C PHE A 130 10.58 -11.72 0.83
N SER A 131 10.06 -12.57 1.73
CA SER A 131 9.84 -13.99 1.45
C SER A 131 8.69 -14.25 0.48
N THR A 132 7.67 -13.40 0.48
CA THR A 132 6.49 -13.54 -0.39
C THR A 132 6.58 -12.73 -1.68
N GLY A 133 7.43 -11.69 -1.68
CA GLY A 133 7.57 -10.76 -2.80
C GLY A 133 6.36 -9.84 -2.99
N THR A 134 5.47 -9.69 -1.99
CA THR A 134 4.25 -8.90 -2.13
C THR A 134 3.84 -8.19 -0.84
N SER A 135 3.54 -6.89 -0.94
CA SER A 135 2.96 -6.11 0.16
C SER A 135 1.52 -6.55 0.45
N TRP A 136 0.72 -6.84 -0.57
CA TRP A 136 -0.66 -7.27 -0.41
C TRP A 136 -0.79 -8.58 0.38
N GLY A 137 0.03 -9.57 0.05
CA GLY A 137 0.10 -10.83 0.80
C GLY A 137 0.52 -10.62 2.25
N THR A 138 1.44 -9.70 2.50
CA THR A 138 1.89 -9.35 3.85
C THR A 138 0.77 -8.68 4.64
N TYR A 139 0.03 -7.72 4.04
CA TYR A 139 -1.13 -7.10 4.69
C TYR A 139 -2.18 -8.14 5.09
N ALA A 140 -2.47 -9.07 4.19
CA ALA A 140 -3.47 -10.12 4.41
C ALA A 140 -3.17 -10.97 5.64
N VAL A 141 -1.89 -11.25 5.90
CA VAL A 141 -1.45 -12.11 7.01
C VAL A 141 -1.27 -11.31 8.30
N VAL A 142 -0.71 -10.10 8.21
CA VAL A 142 -0.26 -9.36 9.40
C VAL A 142 -1.39 -8.55 10.04
N PHE A 143 -2.23 -7.85 9.28
CA PHE A 143 -3.27 -6.99 9.85
C PHE A 143 -4.28 -7.70 10.75
N PRO A 144 -4.76 -8.91 10.44
CA PRO A 144 -5.69 -9.62 11.32
C PRO A 144 -5.16 -9.89 12.73
N VAL A 145 -3.83 -9.92 12.89
CA VAL A 145 -3.17 -10.15 14.18
C VAL A 145 -2.63 -8.85 14.78
N ALA A 146 -2.01 -8.01 13.98
CA ALA A 146 -1.32 -6.82 14.44
C ALA A 146 -2.26 -5.76 15.03
N LEU A 147 -3.42 -5.54 14.42
CA LEU A 147 -4.35 -4.51 14.93
C LEU A 147 -5.03 -4.88 16.24
N PRO A 148 -5.57 -6.10 16.42
CA PRO A 148 -6.06 -6.52 17.73
C PRO A 148 -4.99 -6.51 18.82
N LEU A 149 -3.75 -6.91 18.49
CA LEU A 149 -2.63 -6.84 19.40
C LEU A 149 -2.28 -5.39 19.79
N ALA A 150 -2.22 -4.48 18.82
CA ALA A 150 -1.98 -3.06 19.08
C ALA A 150 -3.07 -2.48 20.01
N TRP A 151 -4.33 -2.78 19.73
CA TRP A 151 -5.46 -2.34 20.55
C TRP A 151 -5.40 -2.85 21.99
N SER A 152 -4.92 -4.08 22.20
CA SER A 152 -4.78 -4.66 23.53
C SER A 152 -3.65 -4.03 24.34
N VAL A 153 -2.57 -3.60 23.67
CA VAL A 153 -1.40 -2.98 24.32
C VAL A 153 -1.68 -1.52 24.66
N SER A 154 -2.31 -0.76 23.77
CA SER A 154 -2.74 0.61 24.02
C SER A 154 -3.92 0.99 23.12
N GLN A 155 -4.95 1.61 23.73
CA GLN A 155 -6.10 2.14 22.99
C GLN A 155 -5.90 3.58 22.52
N ASP A 156 -4.68 4.11 22.62
CA ASP A 156 -4.35 5.43 22.10
C ASP A 156 -4.44 5.43 20.55
N PRO A 157 -5.25 6.33 19.95
CA PRO A 157 -5.38 6.39 18.49
C PRO A 157 -4.07 6.62 17.75
N LEU A 158 -3.15 7.39 18.35
CA LEU A 158 -1.84 7.64 17.75
C LEU A 158 -0.99 6.37 17.74
N PHE A 159 -1.00 5.61 18.85
CA PHE A 159 -0.30 4.33 18.93
C PHE A 159 -0.79 3.33 17.87
N ILE A 160 -2.12 3.21 17.72
CA ILE A 160 -2.73 2.33 16.72
C ILE A 160 -2.33 2.78 15.30
N THR A 161 -2.34 4.10 15.05
CA THR A 161 -1.91 4.66 13.77
C THR A 161 -0.43 4.36 13.47
N LEU A 162 0.43 4.44 14.48
CA LEU A 162 1.85 4.08 14.34
C LEU A 162 2.03 2.58 14.05
N CYS A 163 1.29 1.71 14.72
CA CYS A 163 1.29 0.27 14.41
C CYS A 163 0.76 -0.03 13.01
N PHE A 164 -0.32 0.63 12.59
CA PHE A 164 -0.84 0.53 11.23
C PHE A 164 0.22 0.97 10.20
N GLY A 165 0.82 2.15 10.40
CA GLY A 165 1.88 2.67 9.53
C GLY A 165 3.12 1.76 9.48
N ALA A 166 3.48 1.12 10.61
CA ALA A 166 4.57 0.16 10.68
C ALA A 166 4.33 -1.07 9.79
N VAL A 167 3.10 -1.61 9.80
CA VAL A 167 2.71 -2.72 8.93
C VAL A 167 2.73 -2.29 7.46
N VAL A 168 2.14 -1.13 7.13
CA VAL A 168 2.12 -0.62 5.75
C VAL A 168 3.54 -0.40 5.23
N GLY A 169 4.35 0.35 5.96
CA GLY A 169 5.70 0.68 5.54
C GLY A 169 6.63 -0.54 5.46
N GLY A 170 6.56 -1.43 6.46
CA GLY A 170 7.37 -2.66 6.47
C GLY A 170 7.03 -3.62 5.33
N SER A 171 5.75 -3.69 4.96
CA SER A 171 5.30 -4.61 3.90
C SER A 171 5.77 -4.23 2.50
N VAL A 172 6.04 -2.96 2.23
CA VAL A 172 6.56 -2.48 0.93
C VAL A 172 8.01 -2.93 0.67
N TYR A 173 8.72 -3.38 1.69
CA TYR A 173 10.10 -3.84 1.57
C TYR A 173 10.28 -4.94 0.50
N GLY A 174 9.34 -5.90 0.45
CA GLY A 174 9.39 -6.98 -0.54
C GLY A 174 9.25 -6.44 -1.96
N ASP A 175 8.38 -5.48 -2.18
CA ASP A 175 8.17 -4.84 -3.49
C ASP A 175 9.42 -4.08 -3.97
N GLN A 176 10.25 -3.61 -3.03
CA GLN A 176 11.47 -2.86 -3.33
C GLN A 176 12.68 -3.73 -3.67
N CYS A 177 12.83 -4.89 -3.04
CA CYS A 177 14.09 -5.62 -3.11
C CYS A 177 13.97 -7.15 -3.14
N SER A 178 12.76 -7.72 -3.13
CA SER A 178 12.61 -9.18 -3.26
C SER A 178 12.80 -9.62 -4.71
N PRO A 179 13.63 -10.64 -4.98
CA PRO A 179 13.85 -11.13 -6.34
C PRO A 179 12.62 -11.82 -6.96
N ILE A 180 11.61 -12.14 -6.15
CA ILE A 180 10.36 -12.76 -6.61
C ILE A 180 9.20 -11.76 -6.69
N SER A 181 9.45 -10.48 -6.38
CA SER A 181 8.43 -9.44 -6.50
C SER A 181 8.21 -9.05 -7.96
N ASP A 182 6.94 -8.94 -8.34
CA ASP A 182 6.52 -8.49 -9.67
C ASP A 182 7.00 -7.06 -9.95
N THR A 183 6.95 -6.17 -8.97
CA THR A 183 7.42 -4.78 -9.09
C THR A 183 8.93 -4.71 -9.30
N THR A 184 9.71 -5.52 -8.58
CA THR A 184 11.16 -5.60 -8.74
C THR A 184 11.52 -6.16 -10.13
N VAL A 185 10.82 -7.23 -10.57
CA VAL A 185 11.01 -7.81 -11.91
C VAL A 185 10.66 -6.81 -13.00
N LEU A 186 9.51 -6.14 -12.90
CA LEU A 186 9.10 -5.12 -13.88
C LEU A 186 10.07 -3.95 -13.93
N SER A 187 10.58 -3.48 -12.80
CA SER A 187 11.56 -2.40 -12.74
C SER A 187 12.87 -2.77 -13.44
N SER A 188 13.36 -3.99 -13.22
CA SER A 188 14.58 -4.49 -13.88
C SER A 188 14.38 -4.61 -15.40
N LEU A 189 13.24 -5.15 -15.83
CA LEU A 189 12.91 -5.27 -17.26
C LEU A 189 12.77 -3.89 -17.94
N ALA A 190 12.09 -2.95 -17.28
CA ALA A 190 11.87 -1.59 -17.82
C ALA A 190 13.16 -0.80 -17.98
N THR A 191 14.14 -1.04 -17.10
CA THR A 191 15.45 -0.36 -17.14
C THR A 191 16.51 -1.12 -17.94
N GLY A 192 16.22 -2.37 -18.35
CA GLY A 192 17.20 -3.25 -19.01
C GLY A 192 18.32 -3.73 -18.08
N ALA A 193 18.12 -3.62 -16.75
CA ALA A 193 19.07 -4.10 -15.75
C ALA A 193 18.89 -5.60 -15.49
N ASP A 194 19.98 -6.29 -15.13
CA ASP A 194 19.85 -7.65 -14.60
C ASP A 194 19.05 -7.64 -13.29
N LEU A 195 18.15 -8.61 -13.12
CA LEU A 195 17.27 -8.69 -11.94
C LEU A 195 18.08 -8.78 -10.65
N MET A 196 19.12 -9.62 -10.62
CA MET A 196 19.91 -9.81 -9.40
C MET A 196 20.82 -8.62 -9.12
N ASP A 197 21.31 -7.92 -10.13
CA ASP A 197 22.04 -6.65 -9.93
C ASP A 197 21.11 -5.59 -9.36
N HIS A 198 19.87 -5.51 -9.86
CA HIS A 198 18.87 -4.62 -9.29
C HIS A 198 18.56 -4.95 -7.82
N VAL A 199 18.31 -6.22 -7.49
CA VAL A 199 18.09 -6.69 -6.12
C VAL A 199 19.28 -6.35 -5.22
N ASN A 200 20.51 -6.67 -5.64
CA ASN A 200 21.71 -6.45 -4.85
C ASN A 200 21.97 -4.97 -4.56
N THR A 201 21.54 -4.08 -5.42
CA THR A 201 21.65 -2.62 -5.19
C THR A 201 20.52 -2.07 -4.34
N GLN A 202 19.30 -2.59 -4.46
CA GLN A 202 18.14 -2.14 -3.69
C GLN A 202 18.12 -2.69 -2.26
N LEU A 203 18.53 -3.94 -2.06
CA LEU A 203 18.49 -4.61 -0.75
C LEU A 203 19.18 -3.84 0.38
N PRO A 204 20.43 -3.33 0.21
CA PRO A 204 21.08 -2.53 1.25
C PRO A 204 20.32 -1.23 1.55
N LEU A 205 19.84 -0.53 0.51
CA LEU A 205 19.12 0.74 0.66
C LEU A 205 17.79 0.55 1.38
N ALA A 206 17.00 -0.44 0.96
CA ALA A 206 15.75 -0.79 1.60
C ALA A 206 15.96 -1.24 3.05
N SER A 207 17.05 -2.00 3.33
CA SER A 207 17.40 -2.45 4.68
C SER A 207 17.79 -1.28 5.61
N VAL A 208 18.52 -0.30 5.10
CA VAL A 208 18.80 0.93 5.84
C VAL A 208 17.51 1.71 6.14
N ALA A 209 16.62 1.84 5.16
CA ALA A 209 15.32 2.50 5.35
C ALA A 209 14.47 1.76 6.38
N GLY A 210 14.40 0.42 6.30
CA GLY A 210 13.71 -0.42 7.29
C GLY A 210 14.29 -0.27 8.70
N GLY A 211 15.62 -0.27 8.83
CA GLY A 211 16.29 -0.04 10.10
C GLY A 211 16.00 1.34 10.70
N LEU A 212 16.02 2.39 9.87
CA LEU A 212 15.63 3.74 10.29
C LEU A 212 14.16 3.80 10.70
N ALA A 213 13.27 3.12 9.99
CA ALA A 213 11.85 3.04 10.34
C ALA A 213 11.65 2.41 11.71
N ILE A 214 12.34 1.30 12.03
CA ILE A 214 12.27 0.65 13.36
C ILE A 214 12.64 1.64 14.46
N VAL A 215 13.76 2.35 14.30
CA VAL A 215 14.22 3.35 15.27
C VAL A 215 13.21 4.49 15.38
N LEU A 216 12.74 5.01 14.26
CA LEU A 216 11.80 6.13 14.21
C LEU A 216 10.47 5.78 14.91
N TYR A 217 9.87 4.64 14.61
CA TYR A 217 8.62 4.20 15.26
C TYR A 217 8.81 4.01 16.76
N THR A 218 9.92 3.40 17.18
CA THR A 218 10.24 3.24 18.60
C THR A 218 10.37 4.60 19.30
N VAL A 219 11.09 5.54 18.69
CA VAL A 219 11.27 6.90 19.25
C VAL A 219 9.93 7.65 19.30
N LEU A 220 9.11 7.57 18.25
CA LEU A 220 7.81 8.24 18.20
C LEU A 220 6.89 7.73 19.31
N VAL A 221 6.84 6.43 19.57
CA VAL A 221 6.03 5.89 20.67
C VAL A 221 6.55 6.39 22.02
N VAL A 222 7.86 6.37 22.26
CA VAL A 222 8.43 6.84 23.53
C VAL A 222 8.17 8.32 23.78
N LEU A 223 8.13 9.14 22.71
CA LEU A 223 7.98 10.60 22.85
C LEU A 223 6.54 11.09 22.84
N LEU A 224 5.63 10.37 22.16
CA LEU A 224 4.29 10.88 21.86
C LEU A 224 3.15 10.04 22.47
N VAL A 225 3.43 8.82 22.89
CA VAL A 225 2.50 7.90 23.54
C VAL A 225 2.91 7.62 24.97
#